data_59e26aac2294fca0846e4f93372eee8b
#
_entry.id   59e26aac2294fca0846e4f93372eee8b
#
_cell.length_a   1.000
_cell.length_b   1.000
_cell.length_c   1.000
_cell.angle_alpha   90.00
_cell.angle_beta   90.00
_cell.angle_gamma   90.00
#
_symmetry.space_group_name_H-M   'P 1'
#
loop_
_entity.id
_entity.type
_entity.pdbx_description
1 polymer ?
#
loop_
_entity_poly.entity_id
_entity_poly.type
_entity_poly.pdbx_seq_one_letter_code
_entity_poly.pdbx_strand_id
1 'polypeptide(L)'
;QKDLEQIRQKLYHDSYSLMCSTFLKSYSLQVDRHCIGSYISPQDIQILDVCDSWNEAIRIASSPLLKKGDIEQRYIEEMINAVRNYGTYMVLTPEIAYVHAGVNDGIHRNCSALLLLKKPVIFGNFNKKKICAVVVLGINNRKEDSDLLNLAYILGKEENLKRLKEKDITIKDILELHD
;
A
#
# COMPACT_ATOMS: atom_id res chain seq x y z
N GLN A 1 -25.76 -1.86 -18.59
CA GLN A 1 -25.55 -2.12 -17.15
C GLN A 1 -24.07 -2.17 -16.79
N LYS A 2 -23.21 -2.85 -17.58
CA LYS A 2 -21.77 -2.92 -17.35
C LYS A 2 -21.07 -1.55 -17.39
N ASP A 3 -21.49 -0.69 -18.32
CA ASP A 3 -20.89 0.65 -18.48
C ASP A 3 -21.23 1.59 -17.31
N LEU A 4 -22.45 1.51 -16.77
CA LEU A 4 -22.87 2.28 -15.61
C LEU A 4 -22.13 1.87 -14.33
N GLU A 5 -21.88 0.58 -14.15
CA GLU A 5 -21.13 0.08 -13.00
C GLU A 5 -19.66 0.51 -13.07
N GLN A 6 -19.05 0.47 -14.26
CA GLN A 6 -17.68 0.97 -14.47
C GLN A 6 -17.56 2.47 -14.21
N ILE A 7 -18.52 3.27 -14.66
CA ILE A 7 -18.57 4.71 -14.40
C ILE A 7 -18.73 4.98 -12.90
N ARG A 8 -19.58 4.24 -12.22
CA ARG A 8 -19.83 4.36 -10.79
C ARG A 8 -18.58 4.01 -9.97
N GLN A 9 -17.89 2.95 -10.33
CA GLN A 9 -16.63 2.52 -9.71
C GLN A 9 -15.52 3.57 -9.95
N LYS A 10 -15.41 4.09 -11.17
CA LYS A 10 -14.45 5.15 -11.49
C LYS A 10 -14.70 6.42 -10.67
N LEU A 11 -15.95 6.87 -10.59
CA LEU A 11 -16.33 8.04 -9.78
C LEU A 11 -16.03 7.83 -8.28
N TYR A 12 -16.27 6.63 -7.78
CA TYR A 12 -15.93 6.27 -6.40
C TYR A 12 -14.42 6.36 -6.15
N HIS A 13 -13.60 5.81 -7.05
CA HIS A 13 -12.15 5.84 -6.94
C HIS A 13 -11.57 7.24 -7.11
N ASP A 14 -12.09 8.03 -8.04
CA ASP A 14 -11.68 9.42 -8.24
C ASP A 14 -12.01 10.27 -7.00
N SER A 15 -13.17 10.06 -6.41
CA SER A 15 -13.59 10.73 -5.17
C SER A 15 -12.75 10.31 -3.98
N TYR A 16 -12.42 9.02 -3.86
CA TYR A 16 -11.57 8.50 -2.80
C TYR A 16 -10.13 9.04 -2.90
N SER A 17 -9.57 9.03 -4.10
CA SER A 17 -8.23 9.58 -4.37
C SER A 17 -8.16 11.08 -4.07
N LEU A 18 -9.18 11.84 -4.47
CA LEU A 18 -9.26 13.27 -4.18
C LEU A 18 -9.42 13.54 -2.69
N MET A 19 -10.25 12.76 -1.99
CA MET A 19 -10.44 12.85 -0.55
C MET A 19 -9.14 12.55 0.19
N CYS A 20 -8.42 11.49 -0.17
CA CYS A 20 -7.13 11.15 0.42
C CYS A 20 -6.09 12.25 0.17
N SER A 21 -6.00 12.78 -1.05
CA SER A 21 -5.05 13.86 -1.37
C SER A 21 -5.33 15.15 -0.62
N THR A 22 -6.61 15.50 -0.45
CA THR A 22 -7.06 16.68 0.30
C THR A 22 -6.79 16.49 1.79
N PHE A 23 -7.07 15.31 2.32
CA PHE A 23 -6.81 14.97 3.72
C PHE A 23 -5.31 14.96 4.04
N LEU A 24 -4.49 14.40 3.16
CA LEU A 24 -3.02 14.42 3.30
C LEU A 24 -2.47 15.86 3.39
N LYS A 25 -3.04 16.80 2.61
CA LYS A 25 -2.67 18.22 2.68
C LYS A 25 -3.09 18.90 3.99
N SER A 26 -4.26 18.55 4.55
CA SER A 26 -4.74 19.11 5.82
C SER A 26 -4.08 18.47 7.04
N TYR A 27 -3.65 17.22 6.93
CA TYR A 27 -3.05 16.45 8.00
C TYR A 27 -1.64 16.93 8.37
N SER A 28 -0.91 17.53 7.42
CA SER A 28 0.44 18.10 7.65
C SER A 28 0.52 19.16 8.75
N LEU A 29 -0.60 19.60 9.28
CA LEU A 29 -0.67 20.69 10.27
C LEU A 29 -0.83 20.23 11.74
N GLN A 30 -0.98 18.92 12.03
CA GLN A 30 -1.43 18.46 13.36
C GLN A 30 -0.70 17.27 13.97
N VAL A 31 0.40 16.74 13.40
CA VAL A 31 0.92 15.42 13.82
C VAL A 31 2.22 15.50 14.60
N ASP A 32 2.26 14.80 15.73
CA ASP A 32 3.49 14.33 16.36
C ASP A 32 4.29 13.48 15.36
N ARG A 33 5.61 13.66 15.31
CA ARG A 33 6.48 12.95 14.36
C ARG A 33 6.32 11.44 14.50
N HIS A 34 5.76 10.80 13.47
CA HIS A 34 5.67 9.36 13.37
C HIS A 34 6.66 8.83 12.33
N CYS A 35 7.23 7.68 12.61
CA CYS A 35 8.08 6.96 11.66
C CYS A 35 7.39 5.69 11.15
N ILE A 36 7.90 5.10 10.07
CA ILE A 36 7.36 3.85 9.52
C ILE A 36 7.34 2.74 10.57
N GLY A 37 8.35 2.68 11.44
CA GLY A 37 8.42 1.71 12.54
C GLY A 37 7.29 1.81 13.57
N SER A 38 6.52 2.91 13.59
CA SER A 38 5.31 3.03 14.40
C SER A 38 4.12 2.22 13.83
N TYR A 39 4.16 1.86 12.54
CA TYR A 39 3.08 1.19 11.82
C TYR A 39 3.43 -0.21 11.34
N ILE A 40 4.69 -0.45 10.98
CA ILE A 40 5.14 -1.70 10.38
C ILE A 40 6.29 -2.27 11.21
N SER A 41 6.15 -3.53 11.61
CA SER A 41 7.21 -4.25 12.34
C SER A 41 8.36 -4.66 11.39
N PRO A 42 9.61 -4.74 11.88
CA PRO A 42 10.76 -5.11 11.04
C PRO A 42 10.59 -6.42 10.26
N GLN A 43 9.97 -7.43 10.88
CA GLN A 43 9.70 -8.72 10.26
C GLN A 43 8.66 -8.68 9.14
N ASP A 44 7.91 -7.61 9.02
CA ASP A 44 6.89 -7.39 8.00
C ASP A 44 7.40 -6.52 6.83
N ILE A 45 8.70 -6.21 6.84
CA ILE A 45 9.39 -5.49 5.77
C ILE A 45 10.31 -6.44 5.01
N GLN A 46 10.21 -6.41 3.68
CA GLN A 46 11.05 -7.18 2.77
C GLN A 46 11.69 -6.26 1.72
N ILE A 47 12.93 -6.56 1.35
CA ILE A 47 13.65 -5.88 0.26
C ILE A 47 14.07 -6.95 -0.73
N LEU A 48 13.65 -6.82 -1.99
CA LEU A 48 14.01 -7.70 -3.09
C LEU A 48 14.60 -6.91 -4.26
N ASP A 49 15.47 -7.56 -5.02
CA ASP A 49 16.03 -6.93 -6.22
C ASP A 49 14.99 -6.82 -7.33
N VAL A 50 14.21 -7.87 -7.56
CA VAL A 50 13.26 -7.98 -8.66
C VAL A 50 12.08 -8.87 -8.29
N CYS A 51 10.95 -8.63 -8.94
CA CYS A 51 9.76 -9.46 -8.89
C CYS A 51 9.19 -9.62 -10.30
N ASP A 52 8.68 -10.81 -10.64
CA ASP A 52 8.27 -11.14 -12.01
C ASP A 52 6.98 -10.43 -12.46
N SER A 53 6.08 -10.17 -11.51
CA SER A 53 4.78 -9.55 -11.80
C SER A 53 4.21 -8.80 -10.60
N TRP A 54 3.25 -7.91 -10.87
CA TRP A 54 2.58 -7.13 -9.84
C TRP A 54 1.74 -7.99 -8.87
N ASN A 55 1.10 -9.04 -9.36
CA ASN A 55 0.33 -9.95 -8.51
C ASN A 55 1.23 -10.79 -7.61
N GLU A 56 2.40 -11.19 -8.09
CA GLU A 56 3.42 -11.83 -7.26
C GLU A 56 3.96 -10.88 -6.20
N ALA A 57 4.18 -9.60 -6.54
CA ALA A 57 4.59 -8.59 -5.58
C ALA A 57 3.59 -8.46 -4.42
N ILE A 58 2.28 -8.50 -4.69
CA ILE A 58 1.25 -8.52 -3.64
C ILE A 58 1.37 -9.78 -2.76
N ARG A 59 1.56 -10.95 -3.36
CA ARG A 59 1.71 -12.22 -2.63
C ARG A 59 2.93 -12.20 -1.72
N ILE A 60 4.07 -11.76 -2.24
CA ILE A 60 5.31 -11.68 -1.46
C ILE A 60 5.16 -10.66 -0.33
N ALA A 61 4.65 -9.46 -0.62
CA ALA A 61 4.44 -8.43 0.38
C ALA A 61 3.51 -8.89 1.52
N SER A 62 2.52 -9.72 1.20
CA SER A 62 1.54 -10.25 2.14
C SER A 62 2.02 -11.47 2.94
N SER A 63 3.08 -12.13 2.49
CA SER A 63 3.50 -13.41 3.07
C SER A 63 3.83 -13.37 4.56
N PRO A 64 4.43 -12.33 5.15
CA PRO A 64 4.63 -12.25 6.59
C PRO A 64 3.32 -12.25 7.38
N LEU A 65 2.33 -11.52 6.89
CA LEU A 65 1.01 -11.40 7.53
C LEU A 65 0.22 -12.70 7.46
N LEU A 66 0.31 -13.40 6.32
CA LEU A 66 -0.29 -14.71 6.14
C LEU A 66 0.33 -15.75 7.10
N LYS A 67 1.66 -15.77 7.22
CA LYS A 67 2.38 -16.68 8.12
C LYS A 67 2.03 -16.46 9.59
N LYS A 68 1.75 -15.23 9.99
CA LYS A 68 1.33 -14.89 11.36
C LYS A 68 -0.15 -15.17 11.62
N GLY A 69 -0.94 -15.45 10.57
CA GLY A 69 -2.38 -15.62 10.68
C GLY A 69 -3.14 -14.30 10.87
N ASP A 70 -2.54 -13.17 10.52
CA ASP A 70 -3.19 -11.86 10.55
C ASP A 70 -4.21 -11.73 9.43
N ILE A 71 -3.93 -12.36 8.28
CA ILE A 71 -4.79 -12.45 7.10
C ILE A 71 -4.88 -13.89 6.60
N GLU A 72 -5.94 -14.19 5.84
CA GLU A 72 -6.12 -15.44 5.11
C GLU A 72 -5.65 -15.32 3.66
N GLN A 73 -5.46 -16.47 3.00
CA GLN A 73 -5.13 -16.51 1.57
C GLN A 73 -6.17 -15.77 0.71
N ARG A 74 -7.46 -15.88 1.04
CA ARG A 74 -8.54 -15.18 0.31
C ARG A 74 -8.40 -13.67 0.37
N TYR A 75 -7.84 -13.08 1.44
CA TYR A 75 -7.58 -11.64 1.52
C TYR A 75 -6.59 -11.20 0.42
N ILE A 76 -5.55 -12.00 0.21
CA ILE A 76 -4.55 -11.75 -0.85
C ILE A 76 -5.20 -11.82 -2.23
N GLU A 77 -6.04 -12.84 -2.46
CA GLU A 77 -6.74 -12.98 -3.75
C GLU A 77 -7.69 -11.82 -4.02
N GLU A 78 -8.39 -11.32 -2.99
CA GLU A 78 -9.29 -10.17 -3.15
C GLU A 78 -8.52 -8.87 -3.42
N MET A 79 -7.34 -8.66 -2.82
CA MET A 79 -6.46 -7.55 -3.19
C MET A 79 -6.03 -7.62 -4.66
N ILE A 80 -5.64 -8.80 -5.14
CA ILE A 80 -5.26 -9.04 -6.53
C ILE A 80 -6.45 -8.81 -7.47
N ASN A 81 -7.62 -9.31 -7.11
CA ASN A 81 -8.85 -9.12 -7.88
C ASN A 81 -9.24 -7.63 -7.97
N ALA A 82 -9.08 -6.88 -6.88
CA ALA A 82 -9.34 -5.45 -6.86
C ALA A 82 -8.44 -4.70 -7.86
N VAL A 83 -7.15 -4.99 -7.86
CA VAL A 83 -6.21 -4.40 -8.84
C VAL A 83 -6.56 -4.80 -10.28
N ARG A 84 -6.90 -6.07 -10.49
CA ARG A 84 -7.27 -6.60 -11.82
C ARG A 84 -8.51 -5.93 -12.37
N ASN A 85 -9.51 -5.70 -11.53
CA ASN A 85 -10.82 -5.19 -11.93
C ASN A 85 -10.87 -3.66 -11.98
N TYR A 86 -10.16 -2.97 -11.09
CA TYR A 86 -10.26 -1.52 -10.89
C TYR A 86 -8.98 -0.75 -11.26
N GLY A 87 -7.93 -1.44 -11.65
CA GLY A 87 -6.65 -0.85 -12.06
C GLY A 87 -5.82 -0.34 -10.88
N THR A 88 -5.14 0.78 -11.08
CA THR A 88 -4.13 1.31 -10.15
C THR A 88 -4.67 2.41 -9.22
N TYR A 89 -5.91 2.30 -8.79
CA TYR A 89 -6.55 3.26 -7.87
C TYR A 89 -5.84 3.38 -6.51
N MET A 90 -5.18 2.30 -6.07
CA MET A 90 -4.45 2.24 -4.80
C MET A 90 -3.07 2.91 -4.84
N VAL A 91 -2.68 3.49 -5.95
CA VAL A 91 -1.41 4.23 -6.07
C VAL A 91 -1.67 5.68 -5.66
N LEU A 92 -1.61 5.95 -4.37
CA LEU A 92 -1.91 7.25 -3.78
C LEU A 92 -0.71 8.20 -3.83
N THR A 93 0.50 7.65 -3.83
CA THR A 93 1.75 8.39 -3.92
C THR A 93 2.57 7.84 -5.08
N PRO A 94 3.48 8.64 -5.69
CA PRO A 94 4.28 8.16 -6.80
C PRO A 94 5.02 6.86 -6.48
N GLU A 95 4.94 5.89 -7.39
CA GLU A 95 5.68 4.61 -7.36
C GLU A 95 5.39 3.69 -6.15
N ILE A 96 4.34 3.96 -5.36
CA ILE A 96 3.94 3.12 -4.22
C ILE A 96 2.48 2.70 -4.35
N ALA A 97 2.22 1.40 -4.21
CA ALA A 97 0.87 0.85 -4.17
C ALA A 97 0.47 0.50 -2.73
N TYR A 98 -0.70 0.95 -2.31
CA TYR A 98 -1.28 0.67 -0.99
C TYR A 98 -2.45 -0.30 -1.16
N VAL A 99 -2.17 -1.59 -1.09
CA VAL A 99 -3.17 -2.64 -1.37
C VAL A 99 -3.92 -3.05 -0.11
N HIS A 100 -5.22 -3.22 -0.24
CA HIS A 100 -6.12 -3.68 0.80
C HIS A 100 -7.35 -4.35 0.19
N ALA A 101 -8.10 -5.08 0.99
CA ALA A 101 -9.37 -5.70 0.62
C ALA A 101 -10.45 -5.35 1.66
N GLY A 102 -11.62 -5.94 1.56
CA GLY A 102 -12.74 -5.67 2.45
C GLY A 102 -12.55 -6.30 3.84
N VAL A 103 -13.22 -5.74 4.84
CA VAL A 103 -13.18 -6.23 6.23
C VAL A 103 -13.70 -7.66 6.40
N ASN A 104 -14.49 -8.15 5.44
CA ASN A 104 -15.02 -9.52 5.43
C ASN A 104 -14.23 -10.50 4.58
N ASP A 105 -13.11 -10.06 3.99
CA ASP A 105 -12.35 -10.84 3.01
C ASP A 105 -11.25 -11.71 3.63
N GLY A 106 -11.26 -11.91 4.93
CA GLY A 106 -10.31 -12.80 5.62
C GLY A 106 -9.22 -12.08 6.38
N ILE A 107 -9.54 -10.96 6.99
CA ILE A 107 -8.69 -10.26 7.93
C ILE A 107 -9.07 -10.60 9.37
N HIS A 108 -8.07 -10.87 10.22
CA HIS A 108 -8.28 -11.22 11.63
C HIS A 108 -7.86 -10.11 12.59
N ARG A 109 -6.90 -9.28 12.20
CA ARG A 109 -6.46 -8.10 12.99
C ARG A 109 -5.89 -7.02 12.07
N ASN A 110 -5.86 -5.79 12.57
CA ASN A 110 -5.15 -4.71 11.89
C ASN A 110 -3.68 -5.06 11.75
N CYS A 111 -3.15 -4.93 10.55
CA CYS A 111 -1.79 -5.29 10.23
C CYS A 111 -1.30 -4.52 9.00
N SER A 112 0.01 -4.41 8.87
CA SER A 112 0.63 -3.81 7.70
C SER A 112 1.97 -4.46 7.40
N ALA A 113 2.31 -4.50 6.11
CA ALA A 113 3.58 -5.00 5.61
C ALA A 113 4.06 -4.16 4.44
N LEU A 114 5.37 -4.19 4.17
CA LEU A 114 5.98 -3.45 3.07
C LEU A 114 6.96 -4.34 2.32
N LEU A 115 6.84 -4.33 0.99
CA LEU A 115 7.83 -4.88 0.07
C LEU A 115 8.46 -3.75 -0.72
N LEU A 116 9.77 -3.60 -0.62
CA LEU A 116 10.57 -2.70 -1.46
C LEU A 116 11.24 -3.51 -2.58
N LEU A 117 11.09 -3.03 -3.80
CA LEU A 117 11.72 -3.58 -5.00
C LEU A 117 12.78 -2.61 -5.51
N LYS A 118 14.03 -3.07 -5.61
CA LYS A 118 15.13 -2.28 -6.20
C LYS A 118 14.88 -2.01 -7.67
N LYS A 119 14.33 -2.98 -8.40
CA LYS A 119 13.84 -2.83 -9.76
C LYS A 119 12.32 -2.77 -9.77
N PRO A 120 11.72 -1.64 -10.16
CA PRO A 120 10.27 -1.48 -10.16
C PRO A 120 9.54 -2.48 -11.05
N VAL A 121 8.34 -2.85 -10.65
CA VAL A 121 7.40 -3.68 -11.41
C VAL A 121 6.29 -2.82 -12.02
N ILE A 122 5.80 -3.22 -13.18
CA ILE A 122 4.63 -2.58 -13.80
C ILE A 122 3.36 -3.14 -13.18
N PHE A 123 2.60 -2.27 -12.55
CA PHE A 123 1.41 -2.61 -11.76
C PHE A 123 0.12 -2.39 -12.55
N GLY A 124 -0.80 -3.35 -12.45
CA GLY A 124 -2.13 -3.29 -13.03
C GLY A 124 -2.22 -3.82 -14.48
N ASN A 125 -3.43 -4.18 -14.90
CA ASN A 125 -3.73 -4.63 -16.25
C ASN A 125 -4.00 -3.46 -17.19
N PHE A 126 -4.59 -2.39 -16.66
CA PHE A 126 -4.85 -1.11 -17.34
C PHE A 126 -4.45 0.06 -16.43
N ASN A 127 -4.30 1.26 -16.98
CA ASN A 127 -3.74 2.41 -16.26
C ASN A 127 -2.43 2.06 -15.55
N LYS A 128 -1.56 1.35 -16.26
CA LYS A 128 -0.32 0.77 -15.73
C LYS A 128 0.57 1.83 -15.10
N LYS A 129 1.09 1.52 -13.92
CA LYS A 129 2.02 2.37 -13.19
C LYS A 129 3.27 1.60 -12.76
N LYS A 130 4.40 2.30 -12.76
CA LYS A 130 5.67 1.80 -12.29
C LYS A 130 5.71 1.87 -10.75
N ILE A 131 5.90 0.73 -10.08
CA ILE A 131 5.84 0.60 -8.62
C ILE A 131 7.13 0.04 -8.08
N CYS A 132 7.75 0.73 -7.14
CA CYS A 132 8.93 0.27 -6.40
C CYS A 132 8.62 -0.24 -4.99
N ALA A 133 7.48 0.10 -4.41
CA ALA A 133 7.08 -0.41 -3.11
C ALA A 133 5.60 -0.80 -3.07
N VAL A 134 5.30 -1.91 -2.40
CA VAL A 134 3.95 -2.39 -2.13
C VAL A 134 3.73 -2.39 -0.63
N VAL A 135 2.77 -1.61 -0.17
CA VAL A 135 2.30 -1.58 1.21
C VAL A 135 1.00 -2.37 1.28
N VAL A 136 0.99 -3.41 2.08
CA VAL A 136 -0.21 -4.21 2.37
C VAL A 136 -0.84 -3.70 3.66
N LEU A 137 -2.13 -3.46 3.61
CA LEU A 137 -2.92 -2.99 4.75
C LEU A 137 -4.04 -3.97 5.04
N GLY A 138 -4.07 -4.48 6.25
CA GLY A 138 -5.18 -5.23 6.80
C GLY A 138 -5.94 -4.35 7.78
N ILE A 139 -7.11 -3.88 7.41
CA ILE A 139 -7.96 -3.01 8.23
C ILE A 139 -9.20 -3.79 8.64
N ASN A 140 -9.23 -4.23 9.90
CA ASN A 140 -10.37 -4.96 10.46
C ASN A 140 -11.47 -4.01 11.00
N ASN A 141 -11.12 -2.77 11.30
CA ASN A 141 -12.04 -1.78 11.83
C ASN A 141 -11.91 -0.46 11.07
N ARG A 142 -13.01 0.03 10.48
CA ARG A 142 -13.06 1.29 9.70
C ARG A 142 -12.64 2.55 10.48
N LYS A 143 -12.54 2.49 11.79
CA LYS A 143 -12.08 3.62 12.61
C LYS A 143 -10.57 3.86 12.53
N GLU A 144 -9.81 2.94 11.92
CA GLU A 144 -8.35 2.98 11.87
C GLU A 144 -7.79 3.19 10.45
N ASP A 145 -8.57 3.80 9.55
CA ASP A 145 -8.09 4.23 8.22
C ASP A 145 -6.94 5.26 8.30
N SER A 146 -6.65 5.78 9.52
CA SER A 146 -5.56 6.72 9.77
C SER A 146 -4.17 6.15 9.44
N ASP A 147 -3.94 4.84 9.62
CA ASP A 147 -2.64 4.23 9.36
C ASP A 147 -2.27 4.28 7.88
N LEU A 148 -3.24 4.04 6.99
CA LEU A 148 -3.05 4.21 5.55
C LEU A 148 -2.61 5.64 5.21
N LEU A 149 -3.29 6.63 5.78
CA LEU A 149 -3.01 8.05 5.52
C LEU A 149 -1.65 8.46 6.08
N ASN A 150 -1.30 7.98 7.27
CA ASN A 150 0.00 8.24 7.88
C ASN A 150 1.14 7.61 7.06
N LEU A 151 1.00 6.35 6.66
CA LEU A 151 1.97 5.66 5.81
C LEU A 151 2.12 6.36 4.46
N ALA A 152 1.02 6.72 3.82
CA ALA A 152 1.03 7.43 2.54
C ALA A 152 1.66 8.83 2.67
N TYR A 153 1.43 9.52 3.78
CA TYR A 153 2.04 10.82 4.05
C TYR A 153 3.56 10.71 4.20
N ILE A 154 4.05 9.78 5.03
CA ILE A 154 5.47 9.57 5.25
C ILE A 154 6.17 9.12 3.96
N LEU A 155 5.65 8.06 3.33
CA LEU A 155 6.27 7.47 2.14
C LEU A 155 6.18 8.37 0.90
N GLY A 156 5.16 9.24 0.84
CA GLY A 156 4.96 10.18 -0.28
C GLY A 156 5.89 11.39 -0.27
N LYS A 157 6.63 11.64 0.82
CA LYS A 157 7.61 12.73 0.84
C LYS A 157 8.73 12.48 -0.16
N GLU A 158 9.10 13.52 -0.89
CA GLU A 158 10.13 13.44 -1.91
C GLU A 158 11.47 12.92 -1.37
N GLU A 159 11.84 13.35 -0.16
CA GLU A 159 13.05 12.89 0.54
C GLU A 159 13.00 11.38 0.81
N ASN A 160 11.87 10.90 1.33
CA ASN A 160 11.67 9.50 1.67
C ASN A 160 11.61 8.63 0.40
N LEU A 161 10.96 9.11 -0.66
CA LEU A 161 10.96 8.44 -1.97
C LEU A 161 12.39 8.31 -2.55
N LYS A 162 13.21 9.34 -2.40
CA LYS A 162 14.63 9.29 -2.80
C LYS A 162 15.40 8.26 -1.98
N ARG A 163 15.20 8.23 -0.66
CA ARG A 163 15.84 7.25 0.23
C ARG A 163 15.45 5.81 -0.10
N LEU A 164 14.18 5.56 -0.40
CA LEU A 164 13.70 4.22 -0.81
C LEU A 164 14.41 3.69 -2.07
N LYS A 165 14.96 4.57 -2.90
CA LYS A 165 15.67 4.22 -4.14
C LYS A 165 17.19 4.10 -3.95
N GLU A 166 17.72 4.34 -2.77
CA GLU A 166 19.13 4.16 -2.47
C GLU A 166 19.54 2.69 -2.58
N LYS A 167 20.70 2.45 -3.19
CA LYS A 167 21.18 1.10 -3.49
C LYS A 167 21.39 0.24 -2.25
N ASP A 168 21.85 0.87 -1.16
CA ASP A 168 22.27 0.21 0.07
C ASP A 168 21.24 0.36 1.21
N ILE A 169 19.99 0.75 0.89
CA ILE A 169 18.94 0.92 1.89
C ILE A 169 18.70 -0.37 2.66
N THR A 170 18.54 -0.26 3.96
CA THR A 170 18.29 -1.37 4.89
C THR A 170 16.87 -1.29 5.46
N ILE A 171 16.40 -2.40 6.05
CA ILE A 171 15.11 -2.41 6.79
C ILE A 171 15.13 -1.37 7.91
N LYS A 172 16.26 -1.18 8.60
CA LYS A 172 16.41 -0.16 9.63
C LYS A 172 16.17 1.25 9.06
N ASP A 173 16.77 1.55 7.91
CA ASP A 173 16.57 2.85 7.26
C ASP A 173 15.11 3.10 6.89
N ILE A 174 14.40 2.06 6.41
CA ILE A 174 12.97 2.17 6.10
C ILE A 174 12.16 2.45 7.36
N LEU A 175 12.42 1.76 8.47
CA LEU A 175 11.72 1.96 9.74
C LEU A 175 11.89 3.38 10.29
N GLU A 176 13.02 4.02 10.02
CA GLU A 176 13.37 5.36 10.48
C GLU A 176 12.82 6.49 9.57
N LEU A 177 12.23 6.18 8.42
CA LEU A 177 11.56 7.18 7.58
C LEU A 177 10.41 7.82 8.37
N HIS A 178 10.36 9.15 8.38
CA HIS A 178 9.42 9.92 9.18
C HIS A 178 8.82 11.09 8.40
N ASP A 179 7.77 11.69 8.97
CA ASP A 179 7.12 12.90 8.45
C ASP A 179 7.98 14.16 8.54
#